data_e21e94b3654fcdeddebc0ac04fcec466
#
_entry.id   e21e94b3654fcdeddebc0ac04fcec466
#
_cell.length_a   1.000
_cell.length_b   1.000
_cell.length_c   1.000
_cell.angle_alpha   90.00
_cell.angle_beta   90.00
_cell.angle_gamma   90.00
#
_symmetry.space_group_name_H-M   'P 1'
#
loop_
_entity.id
_entity.type
_entity.pdbx_description
1 polymer ?
#
loop_
_entity_poly.entity_id
_entity_poly.type
_entity_poly.pdbx_seq_one_letter_code
_entity_poly.pdbx_strand_id
1 'polypeptide(L)'
;LHGIGVQPLLDAVAKFLPSPLDVPDVKGIDPTDNRHAETTRQASFDEPFCGLVFKILPAKTGDLYWVRVYSGVLKANSRMMVPGSDKKENVAQLWQIHASRKERDGQVDQVGAGDIVGVIGPRYAVTGDTLCETRAPIQLESISFPQTVIEMAIEPATTAERKKLAETLEMLKRQDPTFKASENEETGQTLIAGMGELHLEVIKNRLLRDFSLDVKVHKPRVSYRETIERTVEVTGECHRQVSGQQLFAKVRVRMEPFAADMKVRTSNAIFDESLTGEFIEAADDPVARGAGEADRRDERGDPDDRSEDGERGAYRTCEESAH
;
A
#
# COMPACT_ATOMS: atom_id res chain seq x y z
N LEU A 1 20.83 -37.92 4.73
CA LEU A 1 21.02 -38.46 3.39
C LEU A 1 22.41 -39.11 3.33
N HIS A 2 22.45 -40.40 3.12
CA HIS A 2 23.71 -41.17 3.12
C HIS A 2 24.36 -41.23 1.74
N GLY A 3 24.07 -40.33 0.82
CA GLY A 3 24.61 -40.27 -0.54
C GLY A 3 24.07 -41.34 -1.49
N ILE A 4 23.13 -42.17 -1.03
CA ILE A 4 22.53 -43.25 -1.85
C ILE A 4 21.50 -42.63 -2.82
N GLY A 5 21.62 -42.94 -4.10
CA GLY A 5 20.66 -42.49 -5.14
C GLY A 5 20.89 -41.08 -5.66
N VAL A 6 21.98 -40.39 -5.29
CA VAL A 6 22.28 -39.02 -5.76
C VAL A 6 22.60 -39.00 -7.25
N GLN A 7 23.42 -39.96 -7.73
CA GLN A 7 23.78 -40.05 -9.16
C GLN A 7 22.53 -40.25 -10.06
N PRO A 8 21.66 -41.24 -9.80
CA PRO A 8 20.43 -41.39 -10.59
C PRO A 8 19.52 -40.15 -10.54
N LEU A 9 19.51 -39.41 -9.43
CA LEU A 9 18.76 -38.14 -9.34
C LEU A 9 19.37 -37.09 -10.30
N LEU A 10 20.69 -36.92 -10.29
CA LEU A 10 21.36 -35.98 -11.18
C LEU A 10 21.20 -36.36 -12.65
N ASP A 11 21.30 -37.66 -12.98
CA ASP A 11 21.04 -38.17 -14.32
C ASP A 11 19.58 -37.90 -14.76
N ALA A 12 18.62 -38.04 -13.84
CA ALA A 12 17.23 -37.73 -14.11
C ALA A 12 17.00 -36.23 -14.34
N VAL A 13 17.66 -35.36 -13.55
CA VAL A 13 17.63 -33.89 -13.76
C VAL A 13 18.19 -33.56 -15.14
N ALA A 14 19.37 -34.08 -15.51
CA ALA A 14 19.98 -33.83 -16.82
C ALA A 14 19.15 -34.36 -18.00
N LYS A 15 18.39 -35.46 -17.78
CA LYS A 15 17.62 -36.10 -18.84
C LYS A 15 16.21 -35.54 -19.02
N PHE A 16 15.56 -35.10 -17.94
CA PHE A 16 14.13 -34.78 -17.97
C PHE A 16 13.84 -33.28 -17.82
N LEU A 17 14.77 -32.45 -17.30
CA LEU A 17 14.55 -31.02 -17.23
C LEU A 17 15.02 -30.34 -18.51
N PRO A 18 14.17 -29.45 -19.11
CA PRO A 18 14.58 -28.74 -20.32
C PRO A 18 15.66 -27.70 -20.02
N SER A 19 16.59 -27.54 -20.95
CA SER A 19 17.50 -26.42 -20.98
C SER A 19 16.78 -25.14 -21.39
N PRO A 20 17.31 -23.94 -21.09
CA PRO A 20 16.77 -22.68 -21.61
C PRO A 20 16.68 -22.63 -23.15
N LEU A 21 17.47 -23.44 -23.86
CA LEU A 21 17.43 -23.54 -25.33
C LEU A 21 16.36 -24.50 -25.85
N ASP A 22 15.83 -25.37 -24.99
CA ASP A 22 14.79 -26.35 -25.36
C ASP A 22 13.37 -25.78 -25.18
N VAL A 23 13.25 -24.60 -24.55
CA VAL A 23 11.96 -23.94 -24.31
C VAL A 23 11.72 -22.84 -25.36
N PRO A 24 10.45 -22.51 -25.67
CA PRO A 24 10.15 -21.41 -26.57
C PRO A 24 10.71 -20.07 -26.08
N ASP A 25 10.94 -19.17 -27.02
CA ASP A 25 11.33 -17.80 -26.74
C ASP A 25 10.37 -17.14 -25.75
N VAL A 26 10.91 -16.35 -24.81
CA VAL A 26 10.09 -15.67 -23.83
C VAL A 26 9.30 -14.54 -24.48
N LYS A 27 8.01 -14.49 -24.22
CA LYS A 27 7.10 -13.47 -24.72
C LYS A 27 6.93 -12.36 -23.71
N GLY A 28 6.76 -11.15 -24.20
CA GLY A 28 6.45 -9.97 -23.40
C GLY A 28 5.77 -8.90 -24.24
N ILE A 29 5.50 -7.77 -23.63
CA ILE A 29 4.85 -6.62 -24.24
C ILE A 29 5.86 -5.48 -24.26
N ASP A 30 5.92 -4.74 -25.36
CA ASP A 30 6.67 -3.48 -25.39
C ASP A 30 5.85 -2.39 -24.67
N PRO A 31 6.31 -1.91 -23.49
CA PRO A 31 5.59 -0.89 -22.72
C PRO A 31 5.61 0.50 -23.38
N THR A 32 6.47 0.72 -24.37
CA THR A 32 6.57 2.01 -25.08
C THR A 32 5.61 2.11 -26.27
N ASP A 33 5.08 0.97 -26.73
CA ASP A 33 4.08 0.94 -27.78
C ASP A 33 2.66 1.03 -27.20
N ASN A 34 1.91 2.06 -27.55
CA ASN A 34 0.51 2.25 -27.17
C ASN A 34 -0.40 1.09 -27.61
N ARG A 35 0.03 0.25 -28.55
CA ARG A 35 -0.68 -0.95 -29.01
C ARG A 35 -0.35 -2.19 -28.23
N HIS A 36 0.56 -2.11 -27.23
CA HIS A 36 1.06 -3.25 -26.46
C HIS A 36 1.51 -4.41 -27.36
N ALA A 37 2.33 -4.10 -28.38
CA ALA A 37 2.80 -5.10 -29.31
C ALA A 37 3.54 -6.23 -28.59
N GLU A 38 3.21 -7.47 -28.94
CA GLU A 38 3.94 -8.64 -28.45
C GLU A 38 5.37 -8.60 -28.97
N THR A 39 6.32 -8.79 -28.07
CA THR A 39 7.74 -8.87 -28.35
C THR A 39 8.28 -10.16 -27.79
N THR A 40 9.22 -10.79 -28.46
CA THR A 40 9.88 -12.02 -28.01
C THR A 40 11.36 -11.79 -27.77
N ARG A 41 11.95 -12.58 -26.87
CA ARG A 41 13.40 -12.61 -26.62
C ARG A 41 13.88 -14.06 -26.63
N GLN A 42 14.98 -14.31 -27.31
CA GLN A 42 15.63 -15.61 -27.33
C GLN A 42 16.56 -15.78 -26.12
N ALA A 43 16.74 -17.02 -25.69
CA ALA A 43 17.70 -17.34 -24.64
C ALA A 43 19.14 -17.26 -25.18
N SER A 44 19.58 -16.06 -25.59
CA SER A 44 20.90 -15.79 -26.17
C SER A 44 21.59 -14.67 -25.40
N PHE A 45 22.92 -14.71 -25.35
CA PHE A 45 23.76 -13.66 -24.75
C PHE A 45 23.82 -12.39 -25.60
N ASP A 46 23.57 -12.51 -26.91
CA ASP A 46 23.60 -11.39 -27.86
C ASP A 46 22.31 -10.56 -27.86
N GLU A 47 21.25 -11.07 -27.24
CA GLU A 47 19.99 -10.37 -27.09
C GLU A 47 20.08 -9.28 -26.01
N PRO A 48 19.22 -8.26 -26.04
CA PRO A 48 19.08 -7.31 -24.94
C PRO A 48 18.69 -8.03 -23.65
N PHE A 49 19.24 -7.55 -22.52
CA PHE A 49 18.96 -8.14 -21.21
C PHE A 49 17.47 -8.05 -20.85
N CYS A 50 16.96 -9.19 -20.40
CA CYS A 50 15.63 -9.31 -19.78
C CYS A 50 15.66 -10.37 -18.67
N GLY A 51 15.15 -10.05 -17.50
CA GLY A 51 15.05 -10.95 -16.37
C GLY A 51 13.83 -10.67 -15.51
N LEU A 52 13.38 -11.66 -14.76
CA LEU A 52 12.24 -11.61 -13.85
C LEU A 52 12.71 -11.68 -12.40
N VAL A 53 12.26 -10.74 -11.60
CA VAL A 53 12.41 -10.78 -10.13
C VAL A 53 11.35 -11.71 -9.56
N PHE A 54 11.73 -12.91 -9.12
CA PHE A 54 10.76 -13.87 -8.62
C PHE A 54 10.76 -14.04 -7.10
N LYS A 55 11.76 -13.45 -6.42
CA LYS A 55 11.86 -13.46 -4.95
C LYS A 55 12.72 -12.32 -4.45
N ILE A 56 12.33 -11.75 -3.30
CA ILE A 56 13.11 -10.73 -2.60
C ILE A 56 13.36 -11.22 -1.18
N LEU A 57 14.62 -11.22 -0.75
CA LEU A 57 15.01 -11.53 0.62
C LEU A 57 15.60 -10.28 1.29
N PRO A 58 15.03 -9.83 2.42
CA PRO A 58 15.58 -8.70 3.13
C PRO A 58 16.91 -9.07 3.77
N ALA A 59 17.84 -8.16 3.71
CA ALA A 59 19.09 -8.26 4.45
C ALA A 59 19.48 -6.91 5.03
N LYS A 60 20.22 -6.92 6.15
CA LYS A 60 20.68 -5.68 6.82
C LYS A 60 21.54 -4.78 5.93
N THR A 61 22.18 -5.36 4.94
CA THR A 61 23.10 -4.67 3.99
C THR A 61 22.45 -4.31 2.66
N GLY A 62 21.14 -4.45 2.53
CA GLY A 62 20.37 -4.24 1.31
C GLY A 62 19.63 -5.52 0.89
N ASP A 63 18.47 -5.35 0.29
CA ASP A 63 17.63 -6.46 -0.15
C ASP A 63 18.34 -7.28 -1.23
N LEU A 64 18.21 -8.59 -1.18
CA LEU A 64 18.72 -9.52 -2.18
C LEU A 64 17.58 -9.92 -3.11
N TYR A 65 17.65 -9.47 -4.35
CA TYR A 65 16.70 -9.76 -5.41
C TYR A 65 17.12 -11.01 -6.15
N TRP A 66 16.26 -12.00 -6.24
CA TRP A 66 16.50 -13.21 -7.02
C TRP A 66 15.92 -13.01 -8.40
N VAL A 67 16.81 -13.02 -9.40
CA VAL A 67 16.49 -12.73 -10.79
C VAL A 67 16.76 -13.94 -11.65
N ARG A 68 15.77 -14.40 -12.41
CA ARG A 68 15.94 -15.32 -13.52
C ARG A 68 16.26 -14.52 -14.77
N VAL A 69 17.40 -14.78 -15.38
CA VAL A 69 17.79 -14.15 -16.65
C VAL A 69 17.21 -14.96 -17.80
N TYR A 70 16.39 -14.32 -18.62
CA TYR A 70 15.77 -14.96 -19.80
C TYR A 70 16.53 -14.68 -21.09
N SER A 71 17.08 -13.46 -21.24
CA SER A 71 17.85 -13.07 -22.42
C SER A 71 18.98 -12.12 -22.04
N GLY A 72 19.99 -12.03 -22.88
CA GLY A 72 21.11 -11.13 -22.75
C GLY A 72 22.04 -11.41 -21.59
N VAL A 73 22.79 -10.40 -21.20
CA VAL A 73 23.80 -10.45 -20.14
C VAL A 73 23.55 -9.33 -19.14
N LEU A 74 23.39 -9.70 -17.86
CA LEU A 74 23.35 -8.76 -16.74
C LEU A 74 24.75 -8.53 -16.21
N LYS A 75 25.16 -7.27 -16.11
CA LYS A 75 26.47 -6.87 -15.58
C LYS A 75 26.35 -6.16 -14.25
N ALA A 76 27.29 -6.39 -13.35
CA ALA A 76 27.45 -5.60 -12.14
C ALA A 76 27.71 -4.12 -12.49
N ASN A 77 27.33 -3.21 -11.60
CA ASN A 77 27.45 -1.77 -11.79
C ASN A 77 26.72 -1.23 -13.03
N SER A 78 25.64 -1.91 -13.46
CA SER A 78 24.81 -1.50 -14.59
C SER A 78 23.48 -0.86 -14.12
N ARG A 79 22.80 -0.20 -15.06
CA ARG A 79 21.47 0.37 -14.83
C ARG A 79 20.43 -0.34 -15.68
N MET A 80 19.39 -0.79 -15.03
CA MET A 80 18.25 -1.46 -15.64
C MET A 80 16.98 -0.64 -15.44
N MET A 81 15.92 -1.01 -16.11
CA MET A 81 14.60 -0.39 -16.00
C MET A 81 13.59 -1.43 -15.53
N VAL A 82 12.61 -0.96 -14.74
CA VAL A 82 11.37 -1.69 -14.42
C VAL A 82 10.27 -1.10 -15.30
N PRO A 83 9.84 -1.78 -16.36
CA PRO A 83 8.94 -1.21 -17.38
C PRO A 83 7.62 -0.68 -16.82
N GLY A 84 7.02 -1.38 -15.89
CA GLY A 84 5.72 -1.00 -15.32
C GLY A 84 5.73 0.26 -14.44
N SER A 85 6.91 0.72 -13.98
CA SER A 85 7.03 1.86 -13.07
C SER A 85 7.86 3.00 -13.65
N ASP A 86 8.41 2.86 -14.86
CA ASP A 86 9.37 3.77 -15.50
C ASP A 86 10.58 4.14 -14.63
N LYS A 87 10.82 3.35 -13.58
CA LYS A 87 11.92 3.59 -12.63
C LYS A 87 13.18 2.89 -13.09
N LYS A 88 14.29 3.62 -12.96
CA LYS A 88 15.62 3.07 -13.23
C LYS A 88 16.17 2.46 -11.95
N GLU A 89 16.63 1.22 -12.06
CA GLU A 89 17.25 0.45 -10.99
C GLU A 89 18.75 0.35 -11.19
N ASN A 90 19.48 0.36 -10.10
CA ASN A 90 20.93 0.18 -10.12
C ASN A 90 21.27 -1.25 -9.69
N VAL A 91 21.97 -1.99 -10.54
CA VAL A 91 22.50 -3.32 -10.24
C VAL A 91 23.92 -3.13 -9.70
N ALA A 92 24.05 -3.05 -8.37
CA ALA A 92 25.37 -2.79 -7.77
C ALA A 92 26.25 -4.04 -7.74
N GLN A 93 25.70 -5.18 -7.33
CA GLN A 93 26.44 -6.43 -7.18
C GLN A 93 25.60 -7.60 -7.67
N LEU A 94 26.31 -8.60 -8.21
CA LEU A 94 25.75 -9.88 -8.61
C LEU A 94 26.37 -10.99 -7.76
N TRP A 95 25.54 -11.93 -7.30
CA TRP A 95 25.95 -13.00 -6.43
C TRP A 95 25.41 -14.35 -6.93
N GLN A 96 26.27 -15.34 -6.97
CA GLN A 96 25.83 -16.72 -7.12
C GLN A 96 25.04 -17.14 -5.89
N ILE A 97 23.96 -17.86 -6.13
CA ILE A 97 23.04 -18.32 -5.09
C ILE A 97 23.27 -19.81 -4.87
N HIS A 98 23.57 -20.16 -3.63
CA HIS A 98 23.62 -21.56 -3.19
C HIS A 98 22.50 -21.80 -2.16
N ALA A 99 21.49 -22.55 -2.57
CA ALA A 99 20.24 -22.75 -1.80
C ALA A 99 19.58 -21.41 -1.46
N SER A 100 19.52 -21.02 -0.19
CA SER A 100 18.90 -19.78 0.28
C SER A 100 19.90 -18.65 0.61
N ARG A 101 21.18 -18.84 0.31
CA ARG A 101 22.27 -17.94 0.74
C ARG A 101 23.13 -17.52 -0.43
N LYS A 102 23.73 -16.33 -0.32
CA LYS A 102 24.85 -15.94 -1.17
C LYS A 102 26.02 -16.90 -0.93
N GLU A 103 26.64 -17.36 -1.98
CA GLU A 103 27.89 -18.10 -1.86
C GLU A 103 28.99 -17.18 -1.31
N ARG A 104 29.86 -17.67 -0.43
CA ARG A 104 30.80 -16.83 0.31
C ARG A 104 31.75 -16.04 -0.60
N ASP A 105 32.20 -16.68 -1.72
CA ASP A 105 33.07 -16.06 -2.73
C ASP A 105 32.37 -15.99 -4.10
N GLY A 106 31.04 -15.99 -4.10
CA GLY A 106 30.17 -16.06 -5.28
C GLY A 106 29.82 -14.73 -5.90
N GLN A 107 30.56 -13.66 -5.61
CA GLN A 107 30.38 -12.41 -6.34
C GLN A 107 30.89 -12.55 -7.75
N VAL A 108 30.08 -12.17 -8.74
CA VAL A 108 30.39 -12.26 -10.16
C VAL A 108 30.21 -10.94 -10.86
N ASP A 109 30.94 -10.72 -11.94
CA ASP A 109 30.86 -9.48 -12.71
C ASP A 109 29.70 -9.47 -13.70
N GLN A 110 29.33 -10.64 -14.21
CA GLN A 110 28.24 -10.80 -15.18
C GLN A 110 27.61 -12.19 -15.11
N VAL A 111 26.37 -12.28 -15.53
CA VAL A 111 25.60 -13.52 -15.71
C VAL A 111 24.79 -13.43 -16.99
N GLY A 112 24.47 -14.56 -17.60
CA GLY A 112 23.81 -14.63 -18.89
C GLY A 112 22.44 -15.32 -18.87
N ALA A 113 21.84 -15.38 -20.06
CA ALA A 113 20.57 -16.05 -20.28
C ALA A 113 20.58 -17.49 -19.75
N GLY A 114 19.57 -17.85 -18.97
CA GLY A 114 19.45 -19.15 -18.31
C GLY A 114 19.89 -19.19 -16.85
N ASP A 115 20.62 -18.19 -16.37
CA ASP A 115 21.11 -18.13 -15.00
C ASP A 115 20.02 -17.65 -14.01
N ILE A 116 20.21 -18.02 -12.74
CA ILE A 116 19.53 -17.45 -11.59
C ILE A 116 20.57 -16.78 -10.72
N VAL A 117 20.39 -15.51 -10.43
CA VAL A 117 21.37 -14.68 -9.75
C VAL A 117 20.75 -13.87 -8.63
N GLY A 118 21.51 -13.65 -7.57
CA GLY A 118 21.18 -12.68 -6.52
C GLY A 118 21.70 -11.29 -6.88
N VAL A 119 20.82 -10.31 -6.94
CA VAL A 119 21.14 -8.92 -7.28
C VAL A 119 20.99 -8.05 -6.03
N ILE A 120 21.99 -7.23 -5.76
CA ILE A 120 21.94 -6.17 -4.75
C ILE A 120 21.98 -4.83 -5.46
N GLY A 121 21.13 -3.89 -5.02
CA GLY A 121 21.11 -2.52 -5.56
C GLY A 121 19.73 -2.01 -5.95
N PRO A 122 18.83 -2.81 -6.52
CA PRO A 122 17.46 -2.39 -6.78
C PRO A 122 16.75 -1.90 -5.51
N ARG A 123 15.80 -0.96 -5.67
CA ARG A 123 15.06 -0.36 -4.55
C ARG A 123 13.55 -0.36 -4.75
N TYR A 124 13.11 -0.28 -6.00
CA TYR A 124 11.70 -0.09 -6.35
C TYR A 124 11.05 -1.34 -6.91
N ALA A 125 11.86 -2.25 -7.46
CA ALA A 125 11.36 -3.51 -7.99
C ALA A 125 10.68 -4.34 -6.90
N VAL A 126 9.58 -4.99 -7.26
CA VAL A 126 8.84 -5.93 -6.40
C VAL A 126 8.89 -7.33 -7.00
N THR A 127 8.48 -8.33 -6.21
CA THR A 127 8.36 -9.70 -6.71
C THR A 127 7.33 -9.77 -7.85
N GLY A 128 7.74 -10.31 -8.99
CA GLY A 128 6.94 -10.36 -10.21
C GLY A 128 7.33 -9.31 -11.25
N ASP A 129 8.17 -8.33 -10.90
CA ASP A 129 8.62 -7.31 -11.85
C ASP A 129 9.65 -7.83 -12.83
N THR A 130 9.60 -7.26 -14.03
CA THR A 130 10.63 -7.44 -15.06
C THR A 130 11.74 -6.41 -14.88
N LEU A 131 12.99 -6.85 -14.98
CA LEU A 131 14.14 -5.99 -15.16
C LEU A 131 14.62 -6.11 -16.60
N CYS A 132 14.76 -4.99 -17.31
CA CYS A 132 15.22 -5.01 -18.70
C CYS A 132 16.19 -3.87 -19.00
N GLU A 133 16.84 -3.97 -20.15
CA GLU A 133 17.68 -2.90 -20.66
C GLU A 133 16.84 -1.69 -21.10
N THR A 134 17.27 -0.48 -20.73
CA THR A 134 16.53 0.76 -21.00
C THR A 134 16.32 1.04 -22.49
N ARG A 135 17.23 0.54 -23.36
CA ARG A 135 17.18 0.77 -24.82
C ARG A 135 16.24 -0.19 -25.55
N ALA A 136 15.92 -1.30 -24.95
CA ALA A 136 15.06 -2.32 -25.53
C ALA A 136 14.08 -2.83 -24.45
N PRO A 137 13.10 -1.99 -24.06
CA PRO A 137 12.19 -2.32 -22.99
C PRO A 137 11.30 -3.50 -23.38
N ILE A 138 11.06 -4.38 -22.43
CA ILE A 138 10.11 -5.48 -22.52
C ILE A 138 9.53 -5.73 -21.15
N GLN A 139 8.24 -5.91 -21.08
CA GLN A 139 7.53 -6.35 -19.88
C GLN A 139 7.10 -7.79 -20.08
N LEU A 140 7.63 -8.69 -19.28
CA LEU A 140 7.21 -10.09 -19.27
C LEU A 140 5.82 -10.22 -18.66
N GLU A 141 5.19 -11.37 -18.90
CA GLU A 141 3.93 -11.69 -18.25
C GLU A 141 4.06 -11.57 -16.73
N SER A 142 3.24 -10.74 -16.12
CA SER A 142 3.24 -10.56 -14.68
C SER A 142 2.64 -11.77 -14.00
N ILE A 143 3.22 -12.15 -12.85
CA ILE A 143 2.66 -13.22 -12.02
C ILE A 143 1.30 -12.74 -11.49
N SER A 144 0.23 -13.48 -11.80
CA SER A 144 -1.09 -13.21 -11.25
C SER A 144 -1.17 -13.73 -9.82
N PHE A 145 -1.21 -12.83 -8.87
CA PHE A 145 -1.37 -13.15 -7.46
C PHE A 145 -2.84 -13.14 -7.07
N PRO A 146 -3.30 -14.10 -6.24
CA PRO A 146 -4.67 -14.08 -5.74
C PRO A 146 -4.90 -12.84 -4.86
N GLN A 147 -6.14 -12.37 -4.85
CA GLN A 147 -6.53 -11.22 -4.04
C GLN A 147 -6.55 -11.57 -2.55
N THR A 148 -6.32 -10.58 -1.71
CA THR A 148 -6.44 -10.70 -0.25
C THR A 148 -7.90 -10.96 0.14
N VAL A 149 -8.10 -11.86 1.11
CA VAL A 149 -9.43 -12.31 1.55
C VAL A 149 -9.77 -11.83 2.95
N ILE A 150 -8.77 -11.66 3.81
CA ILE A 150 -8.95 -11.27 5.21
C ILE A 150 -8.15 -10.01 5.49
N GLU A 151 -8.78 -9.10 6.24
CA GLU A 151 -8.16 -7.87 6.74
C GLU A 151 -8.21 -7.84 8.26
N MET A 152 -7.11 -7.41 8.88
CA MET A 152 -6.97 -7.26 10.32
C MET A 152 -6.23 -5.97 10.66
N ALA A 153 -6.56 -5.39 11.82
CA ALA A 153 -5.83 -4.24 12.35
C ALA A 153 -4.58 -4.72 13.11
N ILE A 154 -3.47 -4.00 12.94
CA ILE A 154 -2.21 -4.27 13.61
C ILE A 154 -1.71 -3.04 14.35
N GLU A 155 -1.34 -3.23 15.61
CA GLU A 155 -0.81 -2.17 16.45
C GLU A 155 0.50 -2.62 17.11
N PRO A 156 1.54 -1.78 17.15
CA PRO A 156 2.76 -2.09 17.88
C PRO A 156 2.51 -2.01 19.38
N ALA A 157 3.28 -2.74 20.16
CA ALA A 157 3.18 -2.74 21.62
C ALA A 157 3.48 -1.34 22.21
N THR A 158 4.36 -0.57 21.56
CA THR A 158 4.75 0.77 21.99
C THR A 158 4.64 1.78 20.85
N THR A 159 4.31 3.05 21.20
CA THR A 159 4.20 4.14 20.22
C THR A 159 5.54 4.41 19.50
N ALA A 160 6.68 4.19 20.18
CA ALA A 160 8.02 4.36 19.61
C ALA A 160 8.29 3.39 18.44
N GLU A 161 7.63 2.24 18.40
CA GLU A 161 7.81 1.23 17.36
C GLU A 161 6.95 1.45 16.11
N ARG A 162 6.04 2.44 16.10
CA ARG A 162 5.17 2.73 14.95
C ARG A 162 5.96 2.94 13.65
N LYS A 163 7.02 3.76 13.71
CA LYS A 163 7.84 4.02 12.53
C LYS A 163 8.54 2.76 12.04
N LYS A 164 9.11 1.97 12.94
CA LYS A 164 9.76 0.71 12.61
C LYS A 164 8.77 -0.31 12.04
N LEU A 165 7.54 -0.36 12.58
CA LEU A 165 6.47 -1.21 12.05
C LEU A 165 6.11 -0.80 10.61
N ALA A 166 5.88 0.49 10.34
CA ALA A 166 5.55 0.99 9.01
C ALA A 166 6.64 0.63 7.99
N GLU A 167 7.91 0.89 8.31
CA GLU A 167 9.06 0.55 7.45
C GLU A 167 9.14 -0.96 7.19
N THR A 168 8.86 -1.78 8.21
CA THR A 168 8.89 -3.25 8.10
C THR A 168 7.73 -3.76 7.26
N LEU A 169 6.52 -3.21 7.41
CA LEU A 169 5.37 -3.58 6.59
C LEU A 169 5.59 -3.22 5.12
N GLU A 170 6.16 -2.06 4.82
CA GLU A 170 6.52 -1.69 3.44
C GLU A 170 7.56 -2.66 2.82
N MET A 171 8.50 -3.14 3.62
CA MET A 171 9.45 -4.15 3.17
C MET A 171 8.75 -5.51 2.92
N LEU A 172 7.84 -5.93 3.80
CA LEU A 172 7.08 -7.17 3.62
C LEU A 172 6.18 -7.14 2.37
N LYS A 173 5.56 -6.00 2.07
CA LYS A 173 4.77 -5.78 0.82
C LYS A 173 5.61 -6.03 -0.44
N ARG A 174 6.88 -5.60 -0.44
CA ARG A 174 7.78 -5.83 -1.59
C ARG A 174 8.15 -7.30 -1.77
N GLN A 175 8.21 -8.06 -0.67
CA GLN A 175 8.54 -9.49 -0.70
C GLN A 175 7.38 -10.37 -1.11
N ASP A 176 6.20 -10.01 -0.64
CA ASP A 176 4.98 -10.80 -0.80
C ASP A 176 3.85 -9.96 -1.40
N PRO A 177 3.62 -10.09 -2.71
CA PRO A 177 2.53 -9.36 -3.38
C PRO A 177 1.13 -9.74 -2.92
N THR A 178 0.97 -10.87 -2.22
CA THR A 178 -0.32 -11.29 -1.62
C THR A 178 -0.56 -10.69 -0.25
N PHE A 179 0.42 -9.94 0.29
CA PHE A 179 0.31 -9.20 1.53
C PHE A 179 0.11 -7.71 1.23
N LYS A 180 -0.90 -7.09 1.84
CA LYS A 180 -1.14 -5.65 1.76
C LYS A 180 -1.09 -5.04 3.15
N ALA A 181 -0.62 -3.81 3.23
CA ALA A 181 -0.70 -2.99 4.42
C ALA A 181 -1.07 -1.57 4.01
N SER A 182 -2.02 -0.98 4.72
CA SER A 182 -2.53 0.36 4.50
C SER A 182 -2.88 1.02 5.83
N GLU A 183 -2.95 2.32 5.86
CA GLU A 183 -3.49 3.07 6.99
C GLU A 183 -4.93 3.47 6.66
N ASN A 184 -5.85 3.20 7.56
CA ASN A 184 -7.22 3.64 7.43
C ASN A 184 -7.30 5.09 7.90
N GLU A 185 -7.61 6.01 7.00
CA GLU A 185 -7.67 7.45 7.28
C GLU A 185 -8.78 7.83 8.28
N GLU A 186 -9.85 7.04 8.35
CA GLU A 186 -10.99 7.31 9.23
C GLU A 186 -10.72 6.86 10.67
N THR A 187 -10.16 5.66 10.84
CA THR A 187 -9.92 5.08 12.17
C THR A 187 -8.49 5.27 12.67
N GLY A 188 -7.57 5.73 11.81
CA GLY A 188 -6.14 5.85 12.11
C GLY A 188 -5.46 4.51 12.38
N GLN A 189 -6.12 3.38 12.07
CA GLN A 189 -5.56 2.05 12.28
C GLN A 189 -4.69 1.63 11.10
N THR A 190 -3.59 0.97 11.41
CA THR A 190 -2.83 0.24 10.39
C THR A 190 -3.53 -1.09 10.11
N LEU A 191 -3.94 -1.32 8.87
CA LEU A 191 -4.61 -2.53 8.43
C LEU A 191 -3.62 -3.40 7.64
N ILE A 192 -3.68 -4.70 7.88
CA ILE A 192 -2.95 -5.71 7.12
C ILE A 192 -3.95 -6.67 6.48
N ALA A 193 -3.74 -6.99 5.22
CA ALA A 193 -4.59 -7.93 4.51
C ALA A 193 -3.76 -9.04 3.87
N GLY A 194 -4.32 -10.25 3.84
CA GLY A 194 -3.65 -11.44 3.33
C GLY A 194 -4.62 -12.49 2.81
N MET A 195 -4.04 -13.61 2.39
CA MET A 195 -4.76 -14.74 1.78
C MET A 195 -5.62 -15.54 2.78
N GLY A 196 -5.43 -15.33 4.08
CA GLY A 196 -6.13 -16.04 5.14
C GLY A 196 -5.51 -15.79 6.51
N GLU A 197 -6.18 -16.27 7.56
CA GLU A 197 -5.77 -16.07 8.95
C GLU A 197 -4.36 -16.63 9.23
N LEU A 198 -4.07 -17.85 8.75
CA LEU A 198 -2.75 -18.47 8.90
C LEU A 198 -1.65 -17.63 8.22
N HIS A 199 -1.93 -17.02 7.07
CA HIS A 199 -0.97 -16.14 6.40
C HIS A 199 -0.62 -14.93 7.29
N LEU A 200 -1.62 -14.27 7.86
CA LEU A 200 -1.40 -13.13 8.75
C LEU A 200 -0.72 -13.53 10.07
N GLU A 201 -1.00 -14.74 10.58
CA GLU A 201 -0.29 -15.28 11.74
C GLU A 201 1.21 -15.52 11.44
N VAL A 202 1.53 -16.05 10.27
CA VAL A 202 2.93 -16.20 9.82
C VAL A 202 3.62 -14.84 9.74
N ILE A 203 2.96 -13.82 9.19
CA ILE A 203 3.49 -12.44 9.13
C ILE A 203 3.73 -11.89 10.55
N LYS A 204 2.77 -12.05 11.47
CA LYS A 204 2.93 -11.67 12.88
C LYS A 204 4.14 -12.35 13.53
N ASN A 205 4.28 -13.64 13.33
CA ASN A 205 5.43 -14.40 13.87
C ASN A 205 6.77 -13.94 13.26
N ARG A 206 6.80 -13.55 11.98
CA ARG A 206 7.98 -12.96 11.35
C ARG A 206 8.32 -11.59 11.92
N LEU A 207 7.33 -10.73 12.15
CA LEU A 207 7.54 -9.43 12.81
C LEU A 207 8.24 -9.59 14.16
N LEU A 208 7.80 -10.56 14.95
CA LEU A 208 8.41 -10.85 16.25
C LEU A 208 9.83 -11.43 16.13
N ARG A 209 10.02 -12.48 15.30
CA ARG A 209 11.28 -13.24 15.24
C ARG A 209 12.38 -12.53 14.46
N ASP A 210 12.04 -11.98 13.30
CA ASP A 210 13.04 -11.45 12.36
C ASP A 210 13.33 -9.98 12.63
N PHE A 211 12.32 -9.24 13.12
CA PHE A 211 12.40 -7.79 13.32
C PHE A 211 12.32 -7.36 14.78
N SER A 212 12.09 -8.29 15.71
CA SER A 212 11.91 -7.99 17.13
C SER A 212 10.86 -6.89 17.36
N LEU A 213 9.72 -7.02 16.68
CA LEU A 213 8.54 -6.16 16.80
C LEU A 213 7.43 -6.98 17.44
N ASP A 214 7.03 -6.61 18.66
CA ASP A 214 5.85 -7.17 19.29
C ASP A 214 4.62 -6.40 18.87
N VAL A 215 3.62 -7.11 18.32
CA VAL A 215 2.44 -6.51 17.71
C VAL A 215 1.16 -7.20 18.17
N LYS A 216 0.12 -6.42 18.37
CA LYS A 216 -1.24 -6.91 18.61
C LYS A 216 -2.01 -6.89 17.30
N VAL A 217 -2.67 -8.00 16.99
CA VAL A 217 -3.53 -8.14 15.80
C VAL A 217 -4.95 -8.38 16.30
N HIS A 218 -5.90 -7.59 15.78
CA HIS A 218 -7.31 -7.65 16.18
C HIS A 218 -8.21 -7.30 14.98
N LYS A 219 -9.52 -7.43 15.16
CA LYS A 219 -10.48 -7.06 14.11
C LYS A 219 -10.41 -5.55 13.87
N PRO A 220 -10.52 -5.10 12.59
CA PRO A 220 -10.63 -3.68 12.28
C PRO A 220 -11.84 -3.05 12.97
N ARG A 221 -11.70 -1.79 13.36
CA ARG A 221 -12.86 -1.00 13.79
C ARG A 221 -13.71 -0.66 12.57
N VAL A 222 -15.01 -0.75 12.74
CA VAL A 222 -15.97 -0.32 11.72
C VAL A 222 -16.24 1.16 11.92
N SER A 223 -15.98 1.96 10.89
CA SER A 223 -16.39 3.37 10.87
C SER A 223 -17.85 3.42 10.44
N TYR A 224 -18.72 3.76 11.38
CA TYR A 224 -20.13 3.98 11.07
C TYR A 224 -20.32 5.39 10.52
N ARG A 225 -21.13 5.52 9.49
CA ARG A 225 -21.51 6.79 8.90
C ARG A 225 -23.00 6.99 9.11
N GLU A 226 -23.38 8.17 9.57
CA GLU A 226 -24.77 8.56 9.70
C GLU A 226 -25.19 9.40 8.50
N THR A 227 -26.46 9.29 8.13
CA THR A 227 -27.08 10.12 7.10
C THR A 227 -28.50 10.52 7.52
N ILE A 228 -28.97 11.61 6.99
CA ILE A 228 -30.37 12.04 7.20
C ILE A 228 -31.26 11.44 6.12
N GLU A 229 -32.40 10.93 6.49
CA GLU A 229 -33.39 10.34 5.56
C GLU A 229 -34.37 11.36 5.00
N ARG A 230 -34.56 12.48 5.68
CA ARG A 230 -35.50 13.53 5.31
C ARG A 230 -34.94 14.91 5.58
N THR A 231 -35.49 15.90 4.87
CA THR A 231 -35.15 17.32 5.08
C THR A 231 -35.49 17.75 6.50
N VAL A 232 -34.53 18.38 7.18
CA VAL A 232 -34.67 18.90 8.53
C VAL A 232 -34.21 20.36 8.56
N GLU A 233 -34.99 21.22 9.23
CA GLU A 233 -34.61 22.62 9.49
C GLU A 233 -34.37 22.80 10.99
N VAL A 234 -33.22 23.36 11.33
CA VAL A 234 -32.84 23.64 12.73
C VAL A 234 -32.45 25.11 12.83
N THR A 235 -32.88 25.75 13.90
CA THR A 235 -32.51 27.14 14.20
C THR A 235 -31.71 27.16 15.50
N GLY A 236 -30.47 27.65 15.40
CA GLY A 236 -29.60 27.88 16.55
C GLY A 236 -29.62 29.37 16.94
N GLU A 237 -29.67 29.66 18.23
CA GLU A 237 -29.59 31.03 18.78
C GLU A 237 -28.46 31.08 19.80
N CYS A 238 -27.62 32.09 19.71
CA CYS A 238 -26.50 32.30 20.63
C CYS A 238 -26.64 33.68 21.26
N HIS A 239 -26.70 33.73 22.60
CA HIS A 239 -26.68 34.95 23.39
C HIS A 239 -25.42 34.95 24.25
N ARG A 240 -24.53 35.92 24.04
CA ARG A 240 -23.30 36.04 24.79
C ARG A 240 -23.06 37.47 25.25
N GLN A 241 -22.58 37.62 26.47
CA GLN A 241 -22.16 38.91 26.99
C GLN A 241 -20.63 38.96 27.08
N VAL A 242 -20.01 39.84 26.29
CA VAL A 242 -18.57 40.02 26.26
C VAL A 242 -18.24 41.47 26.56
N SER A 243 -17.46 41.73 27.60
CA SER A 243 -17.01 43.06 27.97
C SER A 243 -18.13 44.11 28.11
N GLY A 244 -19.31 43.69 28.59
CA GLY A 244 -20.48 44.58 28.77
C GLY A 244 -21.35 44.78 27.54
N GLN A 245 -20.99 44.21 26.39
CA GLN A 245 -21.82 44.19 25.19
C GLN A 245 -22.59 42.86 25.09
N GLN A 246 -23.87 42.94 24.75
CA GLN A 246 -24.67 41.74 24.44
C GLN A 246 -24.52 41.42 22.97
N LEU A 247 -23.97 40.25 22.71
CA LEU A 247 -23.88 39.69 21.37
C LEU A 247 -25.02 38.69 21.15
N PHE A 248 -25.67 38.80 20.03
CA PHE A 248 -26.75 37.91 19.62
C PHE A 248 -26.47 37.40 18.20
N ALA A 249 -26.58 36.10 18.02
CA ALA A 249 -26.52 35.48 16.70
C ALA A 249 -27.63 34.44 16.56
N LYS A 250 -28.26 34.40 15.40
CA LYS A 250 -29.30 33.41 15.05
C LYS A 250 -29.02 32.86 13.67
N VAL A 251 -28.86 31.55 13.60
CA VAL A 251 -28.59 30.83 12.36
C VAL A 251 -29.67 29.80 12.12
N ARG A 252 -30.23 29.75 10.91
CA ARG A 252 -31.15 28.71 10.48
C ARG A 252 -30.43 27.85 9.45
N VAL A 253 -30.32 26.56 9.72
CA VAL A 253 -29.70 25.59 8.84
C VAL A 253 -30.75 24.61 8.34
N ARG A 254 -30.82 24.40 7.04
CA ARG A 254 -31.63 23.37 6.39
C ARG A 254 -30.71 22.28 5.87
N MET A 255 -30.93 21.06 6.31
CA MET A 255 -30.20 19.88 5.87
C MET A 255 -31.12 19.02 5.02
N GLU A 256 -30.60 18.60 3.85
CA GLU A 256 -31.33 17.75 2.89
C GLU A 256 -30.56 16.50 2.58
N PRO A 257 -31.22 15.34 2.46
CA PRO A 257 -30.55 14.11 1.98
C PRO A 257 -30.07 14.32 0.55
N PHE A 258 -28.86 13.85 0.28
CA PHE A 258 -28.19 14.14 -0.98
C PHE A 258 -27.39 12.89 -1.44
N ALA A 259 -27.67 12.43 -2.66
CA ALA A 259 -27.02 11.25 -3.24
C ALA A 259 -25.88 11.68 -4.14
N ALA A 260 -24.66 11.75 -3.60
CA ALA A 260 -23.44 11.94 -4.38
C ALA A 260 -22.21 11.45 -3.62
N ASP A 261 -21.08 11.34 -4.32
CA ASP A 261 -19.81 10.91 -3.76
C ASP A 261 -19.16 11.92 -2.78
N MET A 262 -19.71 13.12 -2.67
CA MET A 262 -19.23 14.16 -1.75
C MET A 262 -19.87 14.02 -0.38
N LYS A 263 -19.05 14.08 0.68
CA LYS A 263 -19.48 13.89 2.07
C LYS A 263 -20.49 14.95 2.54
N VAL A 264 -20.23 16.21 2.23
CA VAL A 264 -21.09 17.37 2.59
C VAL A 264 -21.00 18.43 1.51
N ARG A 265 -22.11 19.07 1.18
CA ARG A 265 -22.16 20.25 0.31
C ARG A 265 -22.89 21.36 1.03
N THR A 266 -22.24 22.48 1.24
CA THR A 266 -22.85 23.69 1.80
C THR A 266 -23.27 24.64 0.69
N SER A 267 -24.39 25.32 0.86
CA SER A 267 -24.85 26.43 0.00
C SER A 267 -25.42 27.53 0.85
N ASN A 268 -25.04 28.77 0.54
CA ASN A 268 -25.56 29.93 1.24
C ASN A 268 -26.87 30.42 0.60
N ALA A 269 -27.89 30.59 1.39
CA ALA A 269 -29.21 31.10 1.00
C ALA A 269 -29.56 32.43 1.73
N ILE A 270 -28.56 33.19 2.17
CA ILE A 270 -28.73 34.45 2.85
C ILE A 270 -28.88 35.55 1.80
N PHE A 271 -30.04 36.29 1.88
CA PHE A 271 -30.34 37.37 0.96
C PHE A 271 -30.20 38.75 1.61
N ASP A 272 -29.61 38.85 2.80
CA ASP A 272 -29.48 40.10 3.53
C ASP A 272 -28.18 40.81 3.18
N GLU A 273 -28.25 41.89 2.40
CA GLU A 273 -27.12 42.72 1.99
C GLU A 273 -26.41 43.45 3.14
N SER A 274 -27.02 43.48 4.33
CA SER A 274 -26.44 44.12 5.53
C SER A 274 -25.38 43.22 6.22
N LEU A 275 -25.35 41.94 5.92
CA LEU A 275 -24.37 40.99 6.47
C LEU A 275 -23.08 40.98 5.62
N THR A 276 -21.96 41.27 6.25
CA THR A 276 -20.64 41.19 5.58
C THR A 276 -20.26 39.75 5.35
N GLY A 277 -19.47 39.49 4.29
CA GLY A 277 -19.02 38.14 3.91
C GLY A 277 -18.34 37.39 5.05
N GLU A 278 -17.63 38.07 5.94
CA GLU A 278 -16.97 37.49 7.12
C GLU A 278 -17.94 36.77 8.07
N PHE A 279 -19.14 37.29 8.26
CA PHE A 279 -20.15 36.64 9.12
C PHE A 279 -20.74 35.40 8.45
N ILE A 280 -20.81 35.39 7.12
CA ILE A 280 -21.30 34.26 6.34
C ILE A 280 -20.31 33.12 6.39
N GLU A 281 -19.01 33.40 6.14
CA GLU A 281 -17.94 32.41 6.23
C GLU A 281 -17.81 31.83 7.65
N ALA A 282 -17.94 32.69 8.69
CA ALA A 282 -17.91 32.24 10.08
C ALA A 282 -19.07 31.32 10.46
N ALA A 283 -20.20 31.38 9.76
CA ALA A 283 -21.33 30.48 9.95
C ALA A 283 -21.21 29.19 9.14
N ASP A 284 -20.67 29.26 7.91
CA ASP A 284 -20.53 28.10 7.02
C ASP A 284 -19.47 27.08 7.50
N ASP A 285 -18.35 27.57 8.03
CA ASP A 285 -17.23 26.73 8.43
C ASP A 285 -17.56 25.77 9.60
N PRO A 286 -18.22 26.23 10.71
CA PRO A 286 -18.65 25.35 11.78
C PRO A 286 -19.76 24.37 11.37
N VAL A 287 -20.66 24.75 10.46
CA VAL A 287 -21.71 23.86 9.95
C VAL A 287 -21.10 22.74 9.11
N ALA A 288 -20.16 23.07 8.23
CA ALA A 288 -19.44 22.09 7.41
C ALA A 288 -18.62 21.13 8.29
N ARG A 289 -17.94 21.64 9.33
CA ARG A 289 -17.19 20.84 10.29
C ARG A 289 -18.11 19.97 11.15
N GLY A 290 -19.20 20.53 11.69
CA GLY A 290 -20.14 19.79 12.52
C GLY A 290 -20.81 18.64 11.77
N ALA A 291 -21.16 18.82 10.50
CA ALA A 291 -21.66 17.75 9.66
C ALA A 291 -20.61 16.67 9.36
N GLY A 292 -19.32 17.04 9.26
CA GLY A 292 -18.21 16.09 9.09
C GLY A 292 -17.78 15.41 10.39
N GLU A 293 -18.06 16.00 11.57
CA GLU A 293 -17.74 15.43 12.88
C GLU A 293 -18.86 14.54 13.44
N ALA A 294 -20.10 14.74 13.06
CA ALA A 294 -21.19 13.80 13.34
C ALA A 294 -20.85 12.40 12.77
N ASP A 295 -20.16 12.37 11.63
CA ASP A 295 -19.62 11.16 11.01
C ASP A 295 -18.53 10.45 11.86
N ARG A 296 -17.95 11.11 12.87
CA ARG A 296 -16.83 10.57 13.69
C ARG A 296 -17.18 10.24 15.14
N ARG A 297 -18.33 10.60 15.65
CA ARG A 297 -18.62 10.52 17.10
C ARG A 297 -19.05 9.15 17.61
N ASP A 298 -19.42 8.23 16.74
CA ASP A 298 -19.88 6.90 17.16
C ASP A 298 -18.73 5.91 17.47
N GLU A 299 -17.47 6.37 17.43
CA GLU A 299 -16.31 5.54 17.78
C GLU A 299 -16.15 5.26 19.30
N ARG A 300 -16.92 5.91 20.16
CA ARG A 300 -16.90 5.69 21.62
C ARG A 300 -18.20 5.09 22.16
N GLY A 301 -19.01 4.49 21.28
CA GLY A 301 -20.33 4.02 21.56
C GLY A 301 -20.39 2.91 22.58
N ASP A 302 -21.01 3.22 23.68
CA ASP A 302 -21.74 2.27 24.51
C ASP A 302 -23.11 2.05 23.81
N PRO A 303 -23.52 0.81 23.52
CA PRO A 303 -24.76 0.55 22.78
C PRO A 303 -26.05 0.94 23.50
N ASP A 304 -25.99 1.36 24.75
CA ASP A 304 -27.16 1.68 25.58
C ASP A 304 -27.51 3.18 25.67
N ASP A 305 -26.74 4.11 25.06
CA ASP A 305 -26.96 5.56 25.20
C ASP A 305 -27.70 6.20 23.98
N ARG A 306 -28.73 5.53 23.46
CA ARG A 306 -29.48 5.94 22.26
C ARG A 306 -30.61 6.95 22.49
N SER A 307 -30.84 7.46 23.71
CA SER A 307 -32.13 8.11 23.96
C SER A 307 -32.13 9.61 24.22
N GLU A 308 -30.99 10.32 24.35
CA GLU A 308 -31.09 11.74 24.76
C GLU A 308 -30.19 12.77 24.05
N ASP A 309 -29.27 12.39 23.16
CA ASP A 309 -28.24 13.32 22.67
C ASP A 309 -28.51 14.00 21.32
N GLY A 310 -29.61 13.71 20.64
CA GLY A 310 -29.98 14.38 19.37
C GLY A 310 -30.10 15.90 19.43
N GLU A 311 -30.35 16.47 20.62
CA GLU A 311 -30.51 17.92 20.80
C GLU A 311 -29.25 18.66 21.28
N ARG A 312 -28.24 17.94 21.81
CA ARG A 312 -27.05 18.60 22.41
C ARG A 312 -25.92 18.86 21.40
N GLY A 313 -25.93 18.21 20.25
CA GLY A 313 -24.89 18.37 19.22
C GLY A 313 -24.83 19.78 18.61
N ALA A 314 -25.98 20.45 18.49
CA ALA A 314 -26.08 21.79 17.91
C ALA A 314 -25.59 22.92 18.83
N TYR A 315 -25.54 22.68 20.15
CA TYR A 315 -25.21 23.73 21.12
C TYR A 315 -23.71 23.93 21.40
N ARG A 316 -22.84 22.99 21.05
CA ARG A 316 -21.40 23.07 21.31
C ARG A 316 -20.59 23.90 20.30
N THR A 317 -21.09 24.08 19.10
CA THR A 317 -20.40 24.83 18.05
C THR A 317 -20.32 26.34 18.29
N CYS A 318 -21.17 26.90 19.15
CA CYS A 318 -21.11 28.34 19.51
C CYS A 318 -20.04 28.69 20.55
N GLU A 319 -19.53 27.73 21.33
CA GLU A 319 -18.57 28.03 22.41
C GLU A 319 -17.11 28.12 21.94
N GLU A 320 -16.73 27.46 20.85
CA GLU A 320 -15.32 27.42 20.38
C GLU A 320 -14.94 28.53 19.39
N SER A 321 -15.90 29.23 18.80
CA SER A 321 -15.63 30.27 17.78
C SER A 321 -15.38 31.68 18.31
N ALA A 322 -15.18 31.87 19.63
CA ALA A 322 -15.06 33.18 20.25
C ALA A 322 -13.76 33.34 21.09
N HIS A 323 -12.63 32.76 20.59
CA HIS A 323 -11.30 33.10 21.09
C HIS A 323 -10.44 33.62 19.98
#